data_6872a156a44127cf7036d70c083a3372
#
_entry.id   6872a156a44127cf7036d70c083a3372
#
_cell.length_a   1.000
_cell.length_b   1.000
_cell.length_c   1.000
_cell.angle_alpha   90.00
_cell.angle_beta   90.00
_cell.angle_gamma   90.00
#
_symmetry.space_group_name_H-M   'P 1'
#
loop_
_entity.id
_entity.type
_entity.pdbx_description
1 polymer ?
#
loop_
_entity_poly.entity_id
_entity_poly.type
_entity_poly.pdbx_seq_one_letter_code
_entity_poly.pdbx_strand_id
1 'polypeptide(L)'
;MTLSVTNTLTGEVEQFEPRSDDEVLLYVCGLTVSDEAHLGHARLWVHADVMHRWLDHEGYDVRHVENFTDVNEKIVARTGEPGVGDTEPEVADHFTSAVIRDMRGLNLKRAEVYPRVSEHVPEIVDLAETLIDRGYAYESNGSVYFDVSSFEAYGTLSNQSLDAIESQGTETERPEKRHPADFALWKAGAVDPGDLADHRDPGLDPIEEPAGETWASPWGEGRPGWHVE
;
A
#
# COMPACT_ATOMS: atom_id res chain seq x y z
N MET A 1 -25.96 2.46 22.72
CA MET A 1 -25.15 1.28 23.17
C MET A 1 -23.71 1.68 22.99
N THR A 2 -22.83 1.31 23.89
CA THR A 2 -21.41 1.67 23.76
C THR A 2 -20.76 0.67 22.81
N LEU A 3 -20.13 1.15 21.73
CA LEU A 3 -19.38 0.32 20.79
C LEU A 3 -18.14 -0.23 21.49
N SER A 4 -17.86 -1.51 21.29
CA SER A 4 -16.61 -2.14 21.72
C SER A 4 -15.94 -2.82 20.54
N VAL A 5 -14.63 -2.70 20.47
CA VAL A 5 -13.82 -3.22 19.37
C VAL A 5 -12.64 -4.02 19.92
N THR A 6 -12.16 -4.99 19.17
CA THR A 6 -10.90 -5.67 19.51
C THR A 6 -9.74 -4.76 19.14
N ASN A 7 -8.93 -4.39 20.13
CA ASN A 7 -7.69 -3.67 19.90
C ASN A 7 -6.57 -4.70 19.60
N THR A 8 -6.05 -4.69 18.39
CA THR A 8 -5.02 -5.64 17.94
C THR A 8 -3.73 -5.50 18.76
N LEU A 9 -3.39 -4.29 19.22
CA LEU A 9 -2.17 -4.05 20.00
C LEU A 9 -2.22 -4.71 21.38
N THR A 10 -3.38 -4.67 22.04
CA THR A 10 -3.57 -5.26 23.38
C THR A 10 -4.11 -6.69 23.34
N GLY A 11 -4.77 -7.08 22.23
CA GLY A 11 -5.50 -8.34 22.09
C GLY A 11 -6.84 -8.37 22.82
N GLU A 12 -7.23 -7.28 23.48
CA GLU A 12 -8.43 -7.19 24.31
C GLU A 12 -9.60 -6.53 23.58
N VAL A 13 -10.81 -6.81 24.05
CA VAL A 13 -12.02 -6.08 23.62
C VAL A 13 -12.17 -4.85 24.49
N GLU A 14 -12.07 -3.69 23.89
CA GLU A 14 -12.07 -2.40 24.59
C GLU A 14 -13.28 -1.56 24.15
N GLN A 15 -13.73 -0.66 25.03
CA GLN A 15 -14.71 0.35 24.64
C GLN A 15 -14.08 1.28 23.61
N PHE A 16 -14.80 1.52 22.51
CA PHE A 16 -14.33 2.47 21.51
C PHE A 16 -14.47 3.90 22.05
N GLU A 17 -13.36 4.62 22.05
CA GLU A 17 -13.28 6.04 22.40
C GLU A 17 -12.65 6.81 21.25
N PRO A 18 -13.39 7.70 20.55
CA PRO A 18 -12.83 8.49 19.47
C PRO A 18 -11.81 9.50 20.01
N ARG A 19 -10.88 9.94 19.16
CA ARG A 19 -9.85 10.93 19.53
C ARG A 19 -10.44 12.34 19.76
N SER A 20 -11.56 12.63 19.15
CA SER A 20 -12.37 13.84 19.34
C SER A 20 -13.82 13.44 19.50
N ASP A 21 -14.61 14.26 20.21
CA ASP A 21 -15.93 13.88 20.72
C ASP A 21 -16.91 13.42 19.64
N ASP A 22 -16.84 13.96 18.43
CA ASP A 22 -17.80 13.68 17.36
C ASP A 22 -17.16 13.11 16.07
N GLU A 23 -15.82 13.16 15.90
CA GLU A 23 -15.15 12.77 14.66
C GLU A 23 -14.43 11.42 14.80
N VAL A 24 -14.65 10.53 13.82
CA VAL A 24 -13.92 9.28 13.67
C VAL A 24 -13.14 9.28 12.35
N LEU A 25 -11.82 9.12 12.44
CA LEU A 25 -10.98 8.93 11.26
C LEU A 25 -10.88 7.43 11.00
N LEU A 26 -11.48 6.98 9.90
CA LEU A 26 -11.42 5.59 9.44
C LEU A 26 -10.48 5.50 8.23
N TYR A 27 -9.34 4.84 8.41
CA TYR A 27 -8.47 4.49 7.29
C TYR A 27 -8.61 3.01 6.96
N VAL A 28 -8.81 2.71 5.69
CA VAL A 28 -8.82 1.36 5.13
C VAL A 28 -7.72 1.26 4.09
N CYS A 29 -6.82 0.30 4.27
CA CYS A 29 -5.81 0.01 3.26
C CYS A 29 -6.51 -0.44 1.98
N GLY A 30 -6.30 0.30 0.90
CA GLY A 30 -6.85 -0.01 -0.41
C GLY A 30 -6.04 -1.07 -1.15
N LEU A 31 -6.35 -1.28 -2.39
CA LEU A 31 -5.69 -2.30 -3.20
C LEU A 31 -4.73 -1.70 -4.22
N THR A 32 -3.79 -2.54 -4.66
CA THR A 32 -3.00 -2.28 -5.87
C THR A 32 -3.92 -2.45 -7.09
N VAL A 33 -4.08 -1.37 -7.86
CA VAL A 33 -4.99 -1.33 -9.01
C VAL A 33 -4.35 -1.96 -10.25
N SER A 34 -4.02 -3.24 -10.15
CA SER A 34 -3.35 -4.03 -11.19
C SER A 34 -4.23 -5.10 -11.82
N ASP A 35 -5.44 -5.35 -11.28
CA ASP A 35 -6.35 -6.38 -11.78
C ASP A 35 -7.80 -6.09 -11.35
N GLU A 36 -8.75 -6.85 -11.90
CA GLU A 36 -10.14 -6.86 -11.46
C GLU A 36 -10.26 -7.29 -9.99
N ALA A 37 -11.22 -6.71 -9.28
CA ALA A 37 -11.47 -7.08 -7.90
C ALA A 37 -12.03 -8.52 -7.77
N HIS A 38 -11.73 -9.16 -6.68
CA HIS A 38 -12.27 -10.49 -6.36
C HIS A 38 -13.01 -10.49 -5.00
N LEU A 39 -13.60 -11.61 -4.65
CA LEU A 39 -14.40 -11.75 -3.41
C LEU A 39 -13.62 -11.40 -2.13
N GLY A 40 -12.29 -11.56 -2.12
CA GLY A 40 -11.45 -11.13 -1.00
C GLY A 40 -11.49 -9.61 -0.79
N HIS A 41 -11.38 -8.84 -1.87
CA HIS A 41 -11.51 -7.38 -1.84
C HIS A 41 -12.94 -6.97 -1.43
N ALA A 42 -13.96 -7.59 -2.02
CA ALA A 42 -15.35 -7.33 -1.67
C ALA A 42 -15.62 -7.58 -0.18
N ARG A 43 -15.02 -8.62 0.42
CA ARG A 43 -15.12 -8.88 1.85
C ARG A 43 -14.55 -7.75 2.69
N LEU A 44 -13.36 -7.25 2.36
CA LEU A 44 -12.74 -6.12 3.05
C LEU A 44 -13.64 -4.88 2.99
N TRP A 45 -14.10 -4.53 1.80
CA TRP A 45 -14.97 -3.36 1.58
C TRP A 45 -16.30 -3.45 2.34
N VAL A 46 -16.94 -4.63 2.35
CA VAL A 46 -18.19 -4.83 3.11
C VAL A 46 -17.94 -4.66 4.61
N HIS A 47 -16.81 -5.13 5.14
CA HIS A 47 -16.47 -4.88 6.55
C HIS A 47 -16.28 -3.39 6.84
N ALA A 48 -15.55 -2.67 5.99
CA ALA A 48 -15.36 -1.23 6.12
C ALA A 48 -16.69 -0.46 6.04
N ASP A 49 -17.56 -0.83 5.08
CA ASP A 49 -18.89 -0.27 4.90
C ASP A 49 -19.76 -0.46 6.15
N VAL A 50 -19.77 -1.67 6.73
CA VAL A 50 -20.53 -1.94 7.95
C VAL A 50 -20.02 -1.11 9.13
N MET A 51 -18.68 -1.01 9.30
CA MET A 51 -18.08 -0.16 10.33
C MET A 51 -18.47 1.30 10.14
N HIS A 52 -18.32 1.84 8.93
CA HIS A 52 -18.67 3.21 8.61
C HIS A 52 -20.16 3.50 8.91
N ARG A 53 -21.07 2.66 8.39
CA ARG A 53 -22.53 2.83 8.63
C ARG A 53 -22.90 2.70 10.09
N TRP A 54 -22.22 1.85 10.84
CA TRP A 54 -22.47 1.72 12.28
C TRP A 54 -22.03 2.96 13.04
N LEU A 55 -20.86 3.48 12.75
CA LEU A 55 -20.34 4.71 13.37
C LEU A 55 -21.26 5.92 13.06
N ASP A 56 -21.70 6.06 11.80
CA ASP A 56 -22.71 7.07 11.44
C ASP A 56 -24.00 6.90 12.25
N HIS A 57 -24.46 5.64 12.42
CA HIS A 57 -25.70 5.36 13.17
C HIS A 57 -25.58 5.73 14.65
N GLU A 58 -24.40 5.56 15.24
CA GLU A 58 -24.11 5.99 16.60
C GLU A 58 -23.96 7.51 16.74
N GLY A 59 -23.94 8.25 15.62
CA GLY A 59 -23.92 9.71 15.57
C GLY A 59 -22.56 10.34 15.38
N TYR A 60 -21.53 9.56 15.04
CA TYR A 60 -20.20 10.08 14.72
C TYR A 60 -20.15 10.67 13.31
N ASP A 61 -19.33 11.70 13.13
CA ASP A 61 -18.91 12.20 11.82
C ASP A 61 -17.71 11.38 11.34
N VAL A 62 -17.94 10.48 10.40
CA VAL A 62 -16.91 9.52 9.95
C VAL A 62 -16.20 10.06 8.73
N ARG A 63 -14.91 10.36 8.87
CA ARG A 63 -14.03 10.66 7.75
C ARG A 63 -13.32 9.40 7.30
N HIS A 64 -13.78 8.79 6.21
CA HIS A 64 -13.24 7.56 5.65
C HIS A 64 -12.24 7.87 4.53
N VAL A 65 -11.04 7.31 4.64
CA VAL A 65 -9.97 7.39 3.65
C VAL A 65 -9.57 5.97 3.25
N GLU A 66 -9.46 5.72 1.95
CA GLU A 66 -8.98 4.44 1.39
C GLU A 66 -8.05 4.76 0.22
N ASN A 67 -6.78 4.30 0.25
CA ASN A 67 -5.83 4.61 -0.80
C ASN A 67 -6.02 3.72 -2.05
N PHE A 68 -5.48 4.17 -3.19
CA PHE A 68 -5.19 3.32 -4.33
C PHE A 68 -3.69 3.27 -4.55
N THR A 69 -3.13 2.06 -4.53
CA THR A 69 -1.75 1.83 -4.92
C THR A 69 -1.68 1.77 -6.43
N ASP A 70 -1.37 2.89 -7.04
CA ASP A 70 -1.30 3.09 -8.49
C ASP A 70 0.13 3.11 -9.04
N VAL A 71 1.12 2.82 -8.19
CA VAL A 71 2.54 2.67 -8.53
C VAL A 71 3.02 1.32 -8.07
N ASN A 72 3.15 0.35 -8.98
CA ASN A 72 3.58 -1.00 -8.64
C ASN A 72 4.05 -1.78 -9.87
N GLU A 73 5.01 -2.71 -9.69
CA GLU A 73 5.50 -3.59 -10.75
C GLU A 73 4.39 -4.40 -11.44
N LYS A 74 3.36 -4.82 -10.70
CA LYS A 74 2.21 -5.55 -11.26
C LYS A 74 1.40 -4.72 -12.25
N ILE A 75 1.33 -3.40 -12.03
CA ILE A 75 0.65 -2.46 -12.93
C ILE A 75 1.48 -2.31 -14.21
N VAL A 76 2.80 -2.08 -14.05
CA VAL A 76 3.74 -1.97 -15.17
C VAL A 76 3.72 -3.24 -16.03
N ALA A 77 3.66 -4.42 -15.40
CA ALA A 77 3.61 -5.69 -16.11
C ALA A 77 2.38 -5.86 -17.03
N ARG A 78 1.32 -5.07 -16.83
CA ARG A 78 0.08 -5.09 -17.65
C ARG A 78 0.07 -4.07 -18.77
N THR A 79 1.09 -3.23 -18.91
CA THR A 79 1.18 -2.26 -20.01
C THR A 79 1.20 -2.94 -21.38
N GLY A 80 0.49 -2.38 -22.35
CA GLY A 80 0.31 -2.94 -23.68
C GLY A 80 -0.71 -4.08 -23.76
N GLU A 81 -1.41 -4.39 -22.67
CA GLU A 81 -2.51 -5.36 -22.69
C GLU A 81 -3.71 -4.76 -23.44
N PRO A 82 -4.27 -5.47 -24.45
CA PRO A 82 -5.36 -4.95 -25.25
C PRO A 82 -6.58 -4.54 -24.43
N GLY A 83 -6.94 -3.25 -24.51
CA GLY A 83 -8.10 -2.68 -23.82
C GLY A 83 -7.85 -2.30 -22.37
N VAL A 84 -6.62 -2.41 -21.87
CA VAL A 84 -6.23 -2.01 -20.51
C VAL A 84 -5.47 -0.68 -20.52
N GLY A 85 -4.30 -0.60 -21.14
CA GLY A 85 -3.52 0.62 -21.25
C GLY A 85 -2.10 0.38 -21.74
N ASP A 86 -1.47 1.41 -22.30
CA ASP A 86 -0.09 1.35 -22.82
C ASP A 86 0.93 1.89 -21.81
N THR A 87 0.47 2.60 -20.77
CA THR A 87 1.30 3.20 -19.71
C THR A 87 0.82 2.77 -18.32
N GLU A 88 1.71 2.87 -17.33
CA GLU A 88 1.38 2.54 -15.92
C GLU A 88 0.15 3.34 -15.42
N PRO A 89 0.06 4.68 -15.63
CA PRO A 89 -1.12 5.44 -15.24
C PRO A 89 -2.42 5.00 -15.95
N GLU A 90 -2.36 4.64 -17.23
CA GLU A 90 -3.55 4.17 -17.98
C GLU A 90 -4.06 2.84 -17.43
N VAL A 91 -3.16 1.90 -17.13
CA VAL A 91 -3.50 0.62 -16.49
C VAL A 91 -4.12 0.85 -15.11
N ALA A 92 -3.50 1.70 -14.29
CA ALA A 92 -4.01 2.04 -12.97
C ALA A 92 -5.41 2.69 -13.03
N ASP A 93 -5.64 3.60 -13.98
CA ASP A 93 -6.94 4.24 -14.19
C ASP A 93 -8.02 3.26 -14.68
N HIS A 94 -7.64 2.31 -15.54
CA HIS A 94 -8.54 1.25 -15.98
C HIS A 94 -9.08 0.45 -14.81
N PHE A 95 -8.19 -0.10 -13.96
CA PHE A 95 -8.59 -0.93 -12.83
C PHE A 95 -9.21 -0.13 -11.68
N THR A 96 -8.77 1.10 -11.43
CA THR A 96 -9.46 2.02 -10.51
C THR A 96 -10.93 2.19 -10.90
N SER A 97 -11.19 2.39 -12.20
CA SER A 97 -12.56 2.53 -12.71
C SER A 97 -13.38 1.26 -12.53
N ALA A 98 -12.75 0.09 -12.72
CA ALA A 98 -13.37 -1.22 -12.48
C ALA A 98 -13.75 -1.40 -11.00
N VAL A 99 -12.81 -1.13 -10.09
CA VAL A 99 -13.01 -1.19 -8.63
C VAL A 99 -14.17 -0.29 -8.17
N ILE A 100 -14.19 0.97 -8.61
CA ILE A 100 -15.27 1.91 -8.28
C ILE A 100 -16.62 1.43 -8.81
N ARG A 101 -16.65 0.80 -9.98
CA ARG A 101 -17.86 0.17 -10.55
C ARG A 101 -18.36 -0.97 -9.67
N ASP A 102 -17.46 -1.84 -9.20
CA ASP A 102 -17.78 -2.99 -8.37
C ASP A 102 -18.26 -2.56 -6.98
N MET A 103 -17.59 -1.58 -6.33
CA MET A 103 -18.04 -0.98 -5.08
C MET A 103 -19.47 -0.43 -5.21
N ARG A 104 -19.78 0.22 -6.33
CA ARG A 104 -21.13 0.72 -6.62
C ARG A 104 -22.14 -0.42 -6.79
N GLY A 105 -21.73 -1.49 -7.51
CA GLY A 105 -22.56 -2.69 -7.69
C GLY A 105 -22.93 -3.38 -6.38
N LEU A 106 -22.03 -3.33 -5.40
CA LEU A 106 -22.22 -3.85 -4.05
C LEU A 106 -22.98 -2.88 -3.12
N ASN A 107 -23.37 -1.70 -3.60
CA ASN A 107 -24.04 -0.64 -2.81
C ASN A 107 -23.23 -0.21 -1.57
N LEU A 108 -21.91 -0.19 -1.68
CA LEU A 108 -21.04 0.23 -0.58
C LEU A 108 -21.07 1.76 -0.40
N LYS A 109 -21.00 2.20 0.85
CA LYS A 109 -20.68 3.57 1.20
C LYS A 109 -19.18 3.76 0.94
N ARG A 110 -18.86 4.63 -0.02
CA ARG A 110 -17.48 4.85 -0.43
C ARG A 110 -16.74 5.76 0.55
N ALA A 111 -15.42 5.70 0.51
CA ALA A 111 -14.59 6.68 1.19
C ALA A 111 -14.81 8.10 0.63
N GLU A 112 -14.60 9.11 1.45
CA GLU A 112 -14.62 10.52 1.04
C GLU A 112 -13.37 10.87 0.22
N VAL A 113 -12.25 10.20 0.51
CA VAL A 113 -10.97 10.46 -0.17
C VAL A 113 -10.32 9.14 -0.57
N TYR A 114 -9.84 9.10 -1.80
CA TYR A 114 -9.02 8.00 -2.35
C TYR A 114 -7.66 8.57 -2.77
N PRO A 115 -6.69 8.74 -1.84
CA PRO A 115 -5.35 9.19 -2.22
C PRO A 115 -4.65 8.15 -3.10
N ARG A 116 -3.88 8.64 -4.06
CA ARG A 116 -3.05 7.82 -4.94
C ARG A 116 -1.58 7.99 -4.57
N VAL A 117 -0.80 6.93 -4.67
CA VAL A 117 0.64 6.97 -4.38
C VAL A 117 1.36 7.96 -5.31
N SER A 118 1.01 7.94 -6.60
CA SER A 118 1.59 8.85 -7.60
C SER A 118 1.36 10.35 -7.30
N GLU A 119 0.31 10.68 -6.56
CA GLU A 119 -0.04 12.05 -6.18
C GLU A 119 0.67 12.53 -4.90
N HIS A 120 1.35 11.62 -4.16
CA HIS A 120 1.97 11.89 -2.87
C HIS A 120 3.47 11.58 -2.81
N VAL A 121 4.12 11.49 -3.97
CA VAL A 121 5.56 11.18 -4.05
C VAL A 121 6.44 12.17 -3.28
N PRO A 122 6.20 13.51 -3.32
CA PRO A 122 6.97 14.44 -2.52
C PRO A 122 6.89 14.15 -1.01
N GLU A 123 5.69 13.87 -0.49
CA GLU A 123 5.47 13.56 0.92
C GLU A 123 6.13 12.23 1.31
N ILE A 124 6.16 11.26 0.40
CA ILE A 124 6.85 9.98 0.58
C ILE A 124 8.36 10.20 0.68
N VAL A 125 8.93 11.04 -0.18
CA VAL A 125 10.36 11.41 -0.13
C VAL A 125 10.69 12.09 1.19
N ASP A 126 9.90 13.10 1.60
CA ASP A 126 10.08 13.83 2.86
C ASP A 126 10.00 12.89 4.08
N LEU A 127 9.09 11.91 4.04
CA LEU A 127 8.98 10.89 5.09
C LEU A 127 10.23 10.01 5.14
N ALA A 128 10.71 9.54 3.99
CA ALA A 128 11.90 8.70 3.92
C ALA A 128 13.15 9.44 4.41
N GLU A 129 13.34 10.72 4.04
CA GLU A 129 14.40 11.59 4.58
C GLU A 129 14.29 11.72 6.11
N THR A 130 13.09 11.98 6.62
CA THR A 130 12.83 12.07 8.06
C THR A 130 13.21 10.78 8.79
N LEU A 131 12.92 9.62 8.22
CA LEU A 131 13.27 8.32 8.79
C LEU A 131 14.78 8.06 8.78
N ILE A 132 15.48 8.48 7.72
CA ILE A 132 16.95 8.42 7.66
C ILE A 132 17.55 9.33 8.74
N ASP A 133 17.11 10.57 8.84
CA ASP A 133 17.61 11.55 9.82
C ASP A 133 17.40 11.08 11.27
N ARG A 134 16.34 10.31 11.52
CA ARG A 134 16.04 9.72 12.83
C ARG A 134 16.73 8.38 13.08
N GLY A 135 17.43 7.83 12.09
CA GLY A 135 18.14 6.55 12.19
C GLY A 135 17.25 5.31 12.07
N TYR A 136 16.03 5.44 11.53
CA TYR A 136 15.12 4.32 11.27
C TYR A 136 15.18 3.79 9.83
N ALA A 137 15.87 4.49 8.95
CA ALA A 137 16.05 4.08 7.56
C ALA A 137 17.49 4.34 7.10
N TYR A 138 17.88 3.72 6.00
CA TYR A 138 19.19 3.89 5.40
C TYR A 138 19.11 3.83 3.88
N GLU A 139 20.02 4.57 3.23
CA GLU A 139 20.23 4.52 1.78
C GLU A 139 21.21 3.39 1.45
N SER A 140 20.92 2.66 0.37
CA SER A 140 21.81 1.67 -0.21
C SER A 140 21.58 1.60 -1.72
N ASN A 141 22.64 1.96 -2.50
CA ASN A 141 22.63 1.93 -3.97
C ASN A 141 21.46 2.73 -4.63
N GLY A 142 21.10 3.88 -4.05
CA GLY A 142 20.00 4.72 -4.54
C GLY A 142 18.60 4.27 -4.10
N SER A 143 18.49 3.16 -3.41
CA SER A 143 17.27 2.72 -2.72
C SER A 143 17.31 3.12 -1.25
N VAL A 144 16.14 3.28 -0.63
CA VAL A 144 16.01 3.54 0.82
C VAL A 144 15.22 2.42 1.47
N TYR A 145 15.77 1.87 2.55
CA TYR A 145 15.18 0.78 3.31
C TYR A 145 14.87 1.21 4.74
N PHE A 146 13.73 0.79 5.26
CA PHE A 146 13.45 0.85 6.68
C PHE A 146 14.25 -0.23 7.41
N ASP A 147 15.00 0.16 8.44
CA ASP A 147 15.78 -0.73 9.29
C ASP A 147 14.89 -1.26 10.41
N VAL A 148 14.35 -2.46 10.24
CA VAL A 148 13.44 -3.05 11.22
C VAL A 148 14.11 -3.30 12.57
N SER A 149 15.43 -3.49 12.59
CA SER A 149 16.20 -3.71 13.83
C SER A 149 16.37 -2.44 14.66
N SER A 150 16.24 -1.27 14.05
CA SER A 150 16.30 0.03 14.71
C SER A 150 15.02 0.40 15.47
N PHE A 151 13.90 -0.32 15.21
CA PHE A 151 12.60 -0.06 15.83
C PHE A 151 12.22 -1.18 16.80
N GLU A 152 12.54 -0.99 18.09
CA GLU A 152 12.35 -2.00 19.15
C GLU A 152 10.92 -2.58 19.23
N ALA A 153 9.90 -1.76 18.89
CA ALA A 153 8.51 -2.18 18.91
C ALA A 153 8.04 -2.85 17.61
N TYR A 154 8.94 -3.09 16.64
CA TYR A 154 8.56 -3.72 15.36
C TYR A 154 7.95 -5.12 15.60
N GLY A 155 6.83 -5.39 14.95
CA GLY A 155 6.09 -6.65 15.11
C GLY A 155 5.13 -6.70 16.31
N THR A 156 5.19 -5.74 17.27
CA THR A 156 4.31 -5.74 18.46
C THR A 156 2.83 -5.68 18.06
N LEU A 157 2.46 -4.83 17.10
CA LEU A 157 1.07 -4.71 16.65
C LEU A 157 0.55 -5.99 15.97
N SER A 158 1.39 -6.63 15.16
CA SER A 158 1.04 -7.87 14.47
C SER A 158 1.22 -9.12 15.32
N ASN A 159 1.75 -8.98 16.53
CA ASN A 159 2.11 -10.07 17.45
C ASN A 159 3.07 -11.08 16.78
N GLN A 160 4.03 -10.57 16.02
CA GLN A 160 5.06 -11.36 15.33
C GLN A 160 6.44 -10.99 15.83
N SER A 161 7.34 -11.98 15.94
CA SER A 161 8.77 -11.73 16.17
C SER A 161 9.49 -11.52 14.84
N LEU A 162 10.63 -10.82 14.86
CA LEU A 162 11.49 -10.68 13.68
C LEU A 162 11.89 -12.02 13.11
N ASP A 163 12.25 -13.01 13.94
CA ASP A 163 12.58 -14.36 13.49
C ASP A 163 11.43 -15.06 12.73
N ALA A 164 10.17 -14.79 13.15
CA ALA A 164 9.00 -15.33 12.46
C ALA A 164 8.74 -14.64 11.11
N ILE A 165 9.05 -13.36 11.01
CA ILE A 165 8.95 -12.59 9.76
C ILE A 165 10.01 -13.06 8.75
N GLU A 166 11.25 -13.28 9.19
CA GLU A 166 12.32 -13.84 8.35
C GLU A 166 11.95 -15.18 7.74
N SER A 167 11.29 -16.06 8.51
CA SER A 167 10.91 -17.39 8.05
C SER A 167 9.82 -17.40 6.97
N GLN A 168 9.09 -16.29 6.80
CA GLN A 168 8.02 -16.17 5.80
C GLN A 168 8.51 -15.74 4.40
N GLY A 169 9.79 -15.39 4.27
CA GLY A 169 10.60 -15.09 3.10
C GLY A 169 9.81 -14.73 1.83
N THR A 170 9.41 -13.48 1.69
CA THR A 170 8.52 -13.07 0.59
C THR A 170 9.13 -12.09 -0.40
N GLU A 171 10.32 -11.59 -0.15
CA GLU A 171 11.04 -10.78 -1.15
C GLU A 171 12.36 -11.44 -1.52
N THR A 172 12.64 -11.46 -2.82
CA THR A 172 13.93 -11.84 -3.38
C THR A 172 15.04 -11.25 -2.53
N GLU A 173 15.99 -12.07 -2.09
CA GLU A 173 17.17 -11.62 -1.35
C GLU A 173 17.85 -10.50 -2.14
N ARG A 174 17.68 -9.26 -1.69
CA ARG A 174 18.39 -8.10 -2.26
C ARG A 174 19.66 -7.90 -1.44
N PRO A 175 20.83 -8.01 -2.06
CA PRO A 175 22.12 -7.95 -1.35
C PRO A 175 22.38 -6.60 -0.67
N GLU A 176 21.64 -5.55 -1.04
CA GLU A 176 21.73 -4.23 -0.46
C GLU A 176 21.00 -4.06 0.88
N LYS A 177 20.14 -5.03 1.28
CA LYS A 177 19.47 -5.01 2.58
C LYS A 177 20.44 -5.38 3.70
N ARG A 178 20.35 -4.70 4.85
CA ARG A 178 21.11 -5.04 6.06
C ARG A 178 20.51 -6.22 6.80
N HIS A 179 19.18 -6.34 6.75
CA HIS A 179 18.42 -7.40 7.37
C HIS A 179 17.33 -7.92 6.39
N PRO A 180 17.08 -9.22 6.30
CA PRO A 180 16.08 -9.77 5.37
C PRO A 180 14.68 -9.16 5.50
N ALA A 181 14.28 -8.81 6.72
CA ALA A 181 12.98 -8.20 7.00
C ALA A 181 12.91 -6.69 6.69
N ASP A 182 14.04 -6.03 6.35
CA ASP A 182 14.01 -4.63 5.94
C ASP A 182 13.18 -4.48 4.66
N PHE A 183 12.41 -3.41 4.57
CA PHE A 183 11.55 -3.17 3.43
C PHE A 183 11.85 -1.84 2.76
N ALA A 184 11.65 -1.79 1.44
CA ALA A 184 11.93 -0.60 0.67
C ALA A 184 10.89 0.50 0.93
N LEU A 185 11.37 1.70 1.25
CA LEU A 185 10.61 2.95 1.24
C LEU A 185 10.72 3.64 -0.13
N TRP A 186 11.90 3.50 -0.77
CA TRP A 186 12.20 4.00 -2.09
C TRP A 186 13.02 2.98 -2.86
N LYS A 187 12.68 2.71 -4.10
CA LYS A 187 13.40 1.80 -5.00
C LYS A 187 14.09 2.62 -6.09
N ALA A 188 15.39 2.39 -6.29
CA ALA A 188 16.18 3.06 -7.33
C ALA A 188 15.72 2.66 -8.73
N GLY A 189 15.61 3.64 -9.64
CA GLY A 189 15.29 3.43 -11.04
C GLY A 189 13.86 2.98 -11.34
N ALA A 190 13.63 2.57 -12.57
CA ALA A 190 12.42 1.92 -13.04
C ALA A 190 12.41 0.43 -12.65
N VAL A 191 11.32 -0.28 -12.93
CA VAL A 191 11.19 -1.71 -12.61
C VAL A 191 12.02 -2.54 -13.59
N ASP A 192 12.85 -3.44 -13.07
CA ASP A 192 13.67 -4.33 -13.88
C ASP A 192 12.82 -5.34 -14.67
N PRO A 193 13.25 -5.71 -15.91
CA PRO A 193 12.54 -6.70 -16.72
C PRO A 193 12.36 -8.05 -16.03
N GLY A 194 13.28 -8.44 -15.15
CA GLY A 194 13.19 -9.68 -14.37
C GLY A 194 12.00 -9.65 -13.40
N ASP A 195 11.83 -8.55 -12.66
CA ASP A 195 10.70 -8.37 -11.73
C ASP A 195 9.36 -8.30 -12.50
N LEU A 196 9.38 -7.73 -13.71
CA LEU A 196 8.19 -7.64 -14.57
C LEU A 196 7.76 -9.00 -15.13
N ALA A 197 8.72 -9.86 -15.48
CA ALA A 197 8.45 -11.17 -16.07
C ALA A 197 7.62 -12.07 -15.13
N ASP A 198 7.80 -11.95 -13.82
CA ASP A 198 7.06 -12.72 -12.82
C ASP A 198 5.56 -12.38 -12.76
N HIS A 199 5.19 -11.21 -13.29
CA HIS A 199 3.81 -10.69 -13.24
C HIS A 199 3.16 -10.52 -14.62
N ARG A 200 3.96 -10.68 -15.71
CA ARG A 200 3.47 -10.45 -17.07
C ARG A 200 2.70 -11.64 -17.60
N ASP A 201 1.57 -11.38 -18.25
CA ASP A 201 0.81 -12.43 -18.95
C ASP A 201 1.68 -13.06 -20.04
N PRO A 202 1.79 -14.39 -20.09
CA PRO A 202 2.58 -15.10 -21.12
C PRO A 202 2.10 -14.87 -22.56
N GLY A 203 0.91 -14.33 -22.76
CA GLY A 203 0.36 -13.97 -24.07
C GLY A 203 0.81 -12.62 -24.59
N LEU A 204 1.46 -11.80 -23.76
CA LEU A 204 2.00 -10.49 -24.12
C LEU A 204 3.48 -10.57 -24.47
N ASP A 205 3.95 -9.65 -25.35
CA ASP A 205 5.37 -9.52 -25.62
C ASP A 205 6.14 -9.16 -24.34
N PRO A 206 7.34 -9.72 -24.11
CA PRO A 206 8.13 -9.40 -22.92
C PRO A 206 8.55 -7.92 -22.92
N ILE A 207 8.68 -7.34 -21.72
CA ILE A 207 9.28 -6.02 -21.52
C ILE A 207 10.78 -6.26 -21.33
N GLU A 208 11.60 -5.84 -22.29
CA GLU A 208 13.05 -6.14 -22.30
C GLU A 208 13.90 -5.04 -21.64
N GLU A 209 13.34 -3.83 -21.47
CA GLU A 209 14.02 -2.69 -20.84
C GLU A 209 13.30 -2.29 -19.53
N PRO A 210 14.03 -1.67 -18.58
CA PRO A 210 13.41 -1.14 -17.37
C PRO A 210 12.24 -0.20 -17.70
N ALA A 211 11.10 -0.38 -17.02
CA ALA A 211 9.86 0.32 -17.33
C ALA A 211 9.11 0.80 -16.08
N GLY A 212 8.09 1.62 -16.28
CA GLY A 212 7.28 2.24 -15.24
C GLY A 212 7.70 3.66 -14.91
N GLU A 213 6.82 4.39 -14.26
CA GLU A 213 7.05 5.79 -13.86
C GLU A 213 8.18 5.88 -12.83
N THR A 214 9.00 6.92 -12.94
CA THR A 214 10.04 7.28 -11.97
C THR A 214 9.98 8.75 -11.62
N TRP A 215 10.49 9.08 -10.45
CA TRP A 215 10.54 10.44 -9.91
C TRP A 215 11.93 10.75 -9.39
N ALA A 216 12.30 12.03 -9.46
CA ALA A 216 13.54 12.50 -8.86
C ALA A 216 13.46 12.48 -7.33
N SER A 217 14.54 12.06 -6.69
CA SER A 217 14.71 12.07 -5.24
C SER A 217 16.13 12.47 -4.86
N PRO A 218 16.44 12.74 -3.57
CA PRO A 218 17.80 12.96 -3.11
C PRO A 218 18.76 11.79 -3.38
N TRP A 219 18.22 10.58 -3.56
CA TRP A 219 18.99 9.35 -3.81
C TRP A 219 19.09 8.98 -5.29
N GLY A 220 18.50 9.80 -6.18
CA GLY A 220 18.44 9.61 -7.62
C GLY A 220 17.02 9.36 -8.13
N GLU A 221 16.92 9.05 -9.43
CA GLU A 221 15.65 8.63 -10.03
C GLU A 221 15.21 7.30 -9.45
N GLY A 222 13.91 7.20 -9.14
CA GLY A 222 13.35 5.98 -8.54
C GLY A 222 11.85 6.06 -8.35
N ARG A 223 11.33 5.17 -7.53
CA ARG A 223 9.88 5.04 -7.28
C ARG A 223 9.57 4.63 -5.84
N PRO A 224 8.40 4.96 -5.30
CA PRO A 224 7.98 4.54 -3.97
C PRO A 224 8.05 3.02 -3.77
N GLY A 225 8.44 2.60 -2.57
CA GLY A 225 8.29 1.23 -2.12
C GLY A 225 6.84 0.95 -1.72
N TRP A 226 6.42 -0.31 -1.79
CA TRP A 226 5.01 -0.67 -1.53
C TRP A 226 4.55 -0.37 -0.09
N HIS A 227 5.46 -0.41 0.88
CA HIS A 227 5.09 -0.27 2.30
C HIS A 227 5.19 1.17 2.85
N VAL A 228 5.48 2.16 2.02
CA VAL A 228 5.58 3.56 2.43
C VAL A 228 4.24 4.31 2.30
N GLU A 229 3.27 3.70 1.69
CA GLU A 229 1.94 4.25 1.40
C GLU A 229 1.09 4.52 2.64
#